data_2bdcb038f0d27f67a60e0c4ef93ba9e8
#
_entry.id   2bdcb038f0d27f67a60e0c4ef93ba9e8
#
_cell.length_a   1.000
_cell.length_b   1.000
_cell.length_c   1.000
_cell.angle_alpha   90.00
_cell.angle_beta   90.00
_cell.angle_gamma   90.00
#
_symmetry.space_group_name_H-M   'P 1'
#
loop_
_entity.id
_entity.type
_entity.pdbx_description
1 polymer ?
#
loop_
_entity_poly.entity_id
_entity_poly.type
_entity_poly.pdbx_seq_one_letter_code
_entity_poly.pdbx_strand_id
1 'polypeptide(L)'
;MNEKDKKYMKYILQTDNETIEIPIIRSKRKTLGLEVKYDGTVNARVPMRAPREIIERFIREHEAWIIRKRQEWSLAGNNRDAMSGELGGRKKRGANAVDPSKILSAVETKEGKAKIRQYIEGQVEYYAKIMGVTYERISMRNQKTRWGSCSSKGNLNFNNRLLFVPKELVDYVVLHELAHRKEMNHSKAFWNVLEKYMPDYKERRKKLREYHIK
;
A
#
# COMPACT_ATOMS: atom_id res chain seq x y z
N MET A 1 9.44 -12.16 35.86
CA MET A 1 9.50 -12.09 34.38
C MET A 1 10.46 -10.96 34.02
N ASN A 2 11.64 -11.30 33.52
CA ASN A 2 12.79 -10.41 33.39
C ASN A 2 12.57 -9.37 32.31
N GLU A 3 13.07 -8.13 32.46
CA GLU A 3 12.93 -7.03 31.47
C GLU A 3 13.50 -7.37 30.09
N LYS A 4 14.42 -8.33 29.99
CA LYS A 4 14.98 -8.84 28.74
C LYS A 4 13.97 -9.65 27.91
N ASP A 5 13.03 -10.36 28.55
CA ASP A 5 11.99 -11.17 27.86
C ASP A 5 10.88 -10.32 27.23
N LYS A 6 10.71 -9.09 27.67
CA LYS A 6 9.77 -8.12 27.08
C LYS A 6 10.21 -7.58 25.71
N LYS A 7 11.48 -7.78 25.32
CA LYS A 7 12.06 -7.17 24.11
C LYS A 7 11.89 -8.01 22.84
N TYR A 8 11.57 -9.31 22.96
CA TYR A 8 11.53 -10.26 21.84
C TYR A 8 10.23 -11.07 21.80
N MET A 9 9.08 -10.39 21.89
CA MET A 9 7.81 -11.05 21.64
C MET A 9 7.61 -11.19 20.13
N LYS A 10 7.29 -12.41 19.67
CA LYS A 10 6.93 -12.67 18.27
C LYS A 10 5.53 -13.30 18.20
N TYR A 11 4.83 -13.05 17.12
CA TYR A 11 3.61 -13.73 16.72
C TYR A 11 3.91 -14.64 15.54
N ILE A 12 3.34 -15.83 15.56
CA ILE A 12 3.44 -16.79 14.46
C ILE A 12 2.12 -16.76 13.70
N LEU A 13 2.15 -16.26 12.50
CA LEU A 13 1.02 -16.28 11.59
C LEU A 13 1.15 -17.51 10.70
N GLN A 14 0.21 -18.45 10.85
CA GLN A 14 0.10 -19.62 9.98
C GLN A 14 -0.86 -19.30 8.86
N THR A 15 -0.42 -19.47 7.62
CA THR A 15 -1.23 -19.35 6.42
C THR A 15 -1.26 -20.69 5.70
N ASP A 16 -2.12 -20.85 4.71
CA ASP A 16 -2.25 -22.09 3.94
C ASP A 16 -0.93 -22.54 3.27
N ASN A 17 -0.02 -21.59 2.98
CA ASN A 17 1.19 -21.85 2.20
C ASN A 17 2.50 -21.64 2.97
N GLU A 18 2.49 -20.94 4.11
CA GLU A 18 3.72 -20.59 4.83
C GLU A 18 3.46 -20.19 6.29
N THR A 19 4.51 -20.28 7.09
CA THR A 19 4.54 -19.75 8.46
C THR A 19 5.34 -18.46 8.50
N ILE A 20 4.72 -17.35 8.95
CA ILE A 20 5.36 -16.04 9.00
C ILE A 20 5.64 -15.66 10.45
N GLU A 21 6.90 -15.47 10.80
CA GLU A 21 7.28 -14.90 12.10
C GLU A 21 7.14 -13.37 12.06
N ILE A 22 6.39 -12.82 13.01
CA ILE A 22 6.15 -11.38 13.11
C ILE A 22 6.68 -10.87 14.45
N PRO A 23 7.89 -10.30 14.51
CA PRO A 23 8.43 -9.62 15.68
C PRO A 23 7.51 -8.48 16.13
N ILE A 24 7.23 -8.44 17.43
CA ILE A 24 6.40 -7.41 18.07
C ILE A 24 7.32 -6.37 18.70
N ILE A 25 7.41 -5.19 18.09
CA ILE A 25 8.26 -4.09 18.52
C ILE A 25 7.44 -3.08 19.31
N ARG A 26 7.67 -3.01 20.62
CA ARG A 26 7.02 -2.03 21.49
C ARG A 26 7.72 -0.68 21.45
N SER A 27 6.95 0.40 21.36
CA SER A 27 7.48 1.77 21.31
C SER A 27 6.52 2.79 21.93
N LYS A 28 6.94 4.05 22.06
CA LYS A 28 6.12 5.16 22.60
C LYS A 28 4.96 5.60 21.68
N ARG A 29 4.65 4.86 20.64
CA ARG A 29 3.54 5.16 19.73
C ARG A 29 2.17 4.95 20.40
N LYS A 30 1.15 5.60 19.86
CA LYS A 30 -0.23 5.49 20.35
C LYS A 30 -1.09 4.50 19.58
N THR A 31 -0.64 4.03 18.41
CA THR A 31 -1.40 3.15 17.52
C THR A 31 -0.64 1.85 17.21
N LEU A 32 -1.38 0.80 16.88
CA LEU A 32 -0.84 -0.42 16.30
C LEU A 32 -0.43 -0.16 14.84
N GLY A 33 0.53 -0.90 14.32
CA GLY A 33 0.93 -0.81 12.92
C GLY A 33 1.70 -2.04 12.49
N LEU A 34 1.53 -2.43 11.24
CA LEU A 34 2.29 -3.47 10.56
C LEU A 34 3.22 -2.83 9.55
N GLU A 35 4.38 -3.41 9.38
CA GLU A 35 5.39 -3.03 8.42
C GLU A 35 5.86 -4.28 7.70
N VAL A 36 5.73 -4.34 6.38
CA VAL A 36 6.34 -5.38 5.55
C VAL A 36 7.53 -4.75 4.86
N LYS A 37 8.72 -5.27 5.15
CA LYS A 37 9.95 -4.80 4.54
C LYS A 37 10.15 -5.39 3.16
N TYR A 38 11.07 -4.81 2.44
CA TYR A 38 11.46 -5.20 1.10
C TYR A 38 11.96 -6.66 0.98
N ASP A 39 12.60 -7.18 2.04
CA ASP A 39 13.07 -8.57 2.16
C ASP A 39 11.95 -9.56 2.52
N GLY A 40 10.69 -9.11 2.56
CA GLY A 40 9.55 -9.92 2.96
C GLY A 40 9.36 -10.07 4.47
N THR A 41 10.28 -9.53 5.31
CA THR A 41 10.10 -9.54 6.77
C THR A 41 8.91 -8.67 7.19
N VAL A 42 8.12 -9.18 8.13
CA VAL A 42 6.96 -8.48 8.71
C VAL A 42 7.25 -8.09 10.14
N ASN A 43 6.99 -6.85 10.52
CA ASN A 43 7.11 -6.39 11.90
C ASN A 43 5.78 -5.79 12.38
N ALA A 44 5.39 -6.09 13.62
CA ALA A 44 4.30 -5.41 14.31
C ALA A 44 4.86 -4.34 15.24
N ARG A 45 4.61 -3.06 14.97
CA ARG A 45 4.99 -1.94 15.84
C ARG A 45 3.79 -1.55 16.70
N VAL A 46 3.94 -1.65 18.02
CA VAL A 46 2.81 -1.51 18.95
C VAL A 46 3.12 -0.56 20.11
N PRO A 47 2.09 0.02 20.77
CA PRO A 47 2.26 0.78 21.99
C PRO A 47 2.88 -0.05 23.11
N MET A 48 3.64 0.60 24.02
CA MET A 48 4.31 -0.06 25.14
C MET A 48 3.36 -0.92 25.99
N ARG A 49 2.13 -0.46 26.20
CA ARG A 49 1.14 -1.10 27.07
C ARG A 49 0.03 -1.84 26.34
N ALA A 50 0.16 -2.07 25.04
CA ALA A 50 -0.86 -2.80 24.27
C ALA A 50 -1.01 -4.23 24.78
N PRO A 51 -2.22 -4.70 25.12
CA PRO A 51 -2.49 -6.09 25.50
C PRO A 51 -2.15 -7.05 24.35
N ARG A 52 -1.73 -8.26 24.71
CA ARG A 52 -1.31 -9.28 23.74
C ARG A 52 -2.46 -9.67 22.81
N GLU A 53 -3.64 -9.86 23.37
CA GLU A 53 -4.85 -10.27 22.64
C GLU A 53 -5.25 -9.23 21.57
N ILE A 54 -5.07 -7.95 21.89
CA ILE A 54 -5.34 -6.85 20.93
C ILE A 54 -4.33 -6.87 19.78
N ILE A 55 -3.06 -7.14 20.09
CA ILE A 55 -2.00 -7.23 19.08
C ILE A 55 -2.25 -8.43 18.16
N GLU A 56 -2.55 -9.60 18.70
CA GLU A 56 -2.79 -10.83 17.94
C GLU A 56 -4.05 -10.72 17.08
N ARG A 57 -5.13 -10.15 17.62
CA ARG A 57 -6.34 -9.87 16.86
C ARG A 57 -6.05 -8.91 15.70
N PHE A 58 -5.33 -7.84 15.96
CA PHE A 58 -4.93 -6.88 14.94
C PHE A 58 -4.11 -7.52 13.81
N ILE A 59 -3.16 -8.42 14.13
CA ILE A 59 -2.38 -9.13 13.11
C ILE A 59 -3.28 -10.05 12.28
N ARG A 60 -4.17 -10.83 12.91
CA ARG A 60 -5.11 -11.71 12.20
C ARG A 60 -6.08 -10.95 11.28
N GLU A 61 -6.62 -9.83 11.74
CA GLU A 61 -7.51 -8.98 10.92
C GLU A 61 -6.81 -8.41 9.67
N HIS A 62 -5.47 -8.41 9.66
CA HIS A 62 -4.66 -7.89 8.56
C HIS A 62 -3.87 -8.97 7.81
N GLU A 63 -4.18 -10.25 8.02
CA GLU A 63 -3.50 -11.38 7.40
C GLU A 63 -3.46 -11.28 5.87
N ALA A 64 -4.61 -11.09 5.25
CA ALA A 64 -4.70 -10.94 3.79
C ALA A 64 -3.84 -9.79 3.24
N TRP A 65 -3.74 -8.68 3.99
CA TRP A 65 -2.88 -7.56 3.64
C TRP A 65 -1.39 -7.94 3.75
N ILE A 66 -1.00 -8.66 4.82
CA ILE A 66 0.38 -9.13 5.02
C ILE A 66 0.82 -10.02 3.86
N ILE A 67 0.02 -11.04 3.53
CA ILE A 67 0.30 -12.01 2.46
C ILE A 67 0.47 -11.29 1.13
N ARG A 68 -0.50 -10.46 0.76
CA ARG A 68 -0.44 -9.68 -0.48
C ARG A 68 0.80 -8.80 -0.55
N LYS A 69 1.12 -8.11 0.54
CA LYS A 69 2.27 -7.20 0.57
C LYS A 69 3.60 -7.92 0.42
N ARG A 70 3.73 -9.12 0.98
CA ARG A 70 4.92 -9.97 0.79
C ARG A 70 5.04 -10.45 -0.65
N GLN A 71 3.93 -10.88 -1.26
CA GLN A 71 3.89 -11.29 -2.67
C GLN A 71 4.30 -10.14 -3.62
N GLU A 72 3.83 -8.92 -3.37
CA GLU A 72 4.23 -7.74 -4.14
C GLU A 72 5.74 -7.52 -4.11
N TRP A 73 6.38 -7.68 -2.95
CA TRP A 73 7.83 -7.53 -2.81
C TRP A 73 8.61 -8.69 -3.45
N SER A 74 8.12 -9.92 -3.35
CA SER A 74 8.71 -11.09 -4.00
C SER A 74 8.73 -10.95 -5.53
N LEU A 75 7.62 -10.50 -6.12
CA LEU A 75 7.53 -10.26 -7.56
C LEU A 75 8.41 -9.09 -8.02
N ALA A 76 8.58 -8.07 -7.20
CA ALA A 76 9.47 -6.94 -7.49
C ALA A 76 10.96 -7.31 -7.38
N GLY A 77 11.32 -8.28 -6.53
CA GLY A 77 12.67 -8.84 -6.40
C GLY A 77 13.09 -9.63 -7.64
N ASN A 78 12.24 -10.52 -8.12
CA ASN A 78 12.54 -11.37 -9.29
C ASN A 78 12.77 -10.57 -10.60
N ASN A 79 12.18 -9.37 -10.71
CA ASN A 79 12.43 -8.49 -11.87
C ASN A 79 13.76 -7.72 -11.81
N ARG A 80 14.46 -7.71 -10.67
CA ARG A 80 15.78 -7.04 -10.54
C ARG A 80 16.94 -7.98 -10.84
N ASP A 81 16.80 -9.25 -10.51
CA ASP A 81 17.85 -10.25 -10.77
C ASP A 81 17.97 -10.59 -12.27
N ALA A 82 16.91 -10.38 -13.05
CA ALA A 82 16.93 -10.52 -14.50
C ALA A 82 17.62 -9.35 -15.26
N MET A 83 17.91 -8.23 -14.59
CA MET A 83 18.59 -7.06 -15.20
C MET A 83 20.02 -6.81 -14.67
N SER A 84 20.57 -7.67 -13.82
CA SER A 84 21.91 -7.48 -13.24
C SER A 84 23.00 -8.36 -13.85
N GLY A 85 22.80 -8.83 -15.07
CA GLY A 85 23.85 -9.42 -15.92
C GLY A 85 24.52 -8.33 -16.76
N GLU A 86 25.79 -8.04 -16.45
CA GLU A 86 26.75 -7.16 -17.14
C GLU A 86 26.73 -5.66 -16.78
N LEU A 87 27.70 -5.28 -16.00
CA LEU A 87 28.79 -4.32 -16.17
C LEU A 87 29.23 -3.75 -14.82
N GLY A 88 30.41 -4.16 -14.40
CA GLY A 88 31.12 -3.59 -13.26
C GLY A 88 31.54 -2.15 -13.53
N GLY A 89 31.46 -1.30 -12.53
CA GLY A 89 32.10 0.02 -12.59
C GLY A 89 31.45 1.11 -11.74
N ARG A 90 32.08 1.39 -10.59
CA ARG A 90 32.10 2.68 -9.85
C ARG A 90 30.79 3.25 -9.31
N LYS A 91 30.67 3.16 -7.98
CA LYS A 91 29.76 3.96 -7.14
C LYS A 91 29.83 5.46 -7.49
N LYS A 92 28.76 6.01 -8.05
CA LYS A 92 28.41 7.43 -7.93
C LYS A 92 27.07 7.53 -7.19
N ARG A 93 27.07 8.18 -6.04
CA ARG A 93 25.87 8.59 -5.30
C ARG A 93 25.09 9.58 -6.17
N GLY A 94 23.79 9.34 -6.30
CA GLY A 94 22.83 10.33 -6.83
C GLY A 94 22.63 10.26 -8.33
N ALA A 95 21.77 9.36 -8.82
CA ALA A 95 21.09 9.50 -10.10
C ALA A 95 19.99 8.42 -10.25
N ASN A 96 18.86 8.62 -9.62
CA ASN A 96 17.60 8.05 -10.08
C ASN A 96 16.59 9.20 -10.27
N ALA A 97 17.06 10.30 -10.86
CA ALA A 97 16.16 11.25 -11.48
C ALA A 97 15.78 10.66 -12.85
N VAL A 98 14.67 9.92 -12.89
CA VAL A 98 14.06 9.55 -14.17
C VAL A 98 13.67 10.88 -14.83
N ASP A 99 14.18 11.11 -16.04
CA ASP A 99 13.92 12.33 -16.80
C ASP A 99 12.40 12.61 -16.89
N PRO A 100 11.89 13.70 -16.33
CA PRO A 100 10.47 14.00 -16.31
C PRO A 100 9.82 14.03 -17.70
N SER A 101 10.59 14.36 -18.76
CA SER A 101 10.10 14.41 -20.14
C SER A 101 9.85 13.01 -20.71
N LYS A 102 10.73 12.05 -20.40
CA LYS A 102 10.55 10.63 -20.80
C LYS A 102 9.39 9.98 -20.07
N ILE A 103 9.15 10.38 -18.83
CA ILE A 103 8.02 9.92 -18.04
C ILE A 103 6.70 10.48 -18.64
N LEU A 104 6.65 11.74 -18.96
CA LEU A 104 5.46 12.37 -19.57
C LEU A 104 5.07 11.70 -20.90
N SER A 105 6.05 11.42 -21.75
CA SER A 105 5.82 10.73 -23.04
C SER A 105 5.27 9.30 -22.87
N ALA A 106 5.69 8.57 -21.82
CA ALA A 106 5.20 7.20 -21.57
C ALA A 106 3.72 7.15 -21.11
N VAL A 107 3.22 8.17 -20.39
CA VAL A 107 1.80 8.27 -20.02
C VAL A 107 0.90 8.67 -21.17
N GLU A 108 1.43 9.41 -22.08
CA GLU A 108 0.68 9.81 -23.27
C GLU A 108 0.48 8.65 -24.23
N THR A 109 1.28 7.58 -24.11
CA THR A 109 1.11 6.38 -24.91
C THR A 109 -0.18 5.63 -24.54
N LYS A 110 -0.82 5.05 -25.56
CA LYS A 110 -2.02 4.20 -25.39
C LYS A 110 -1.72 3.01 -24.45
N GLU A 111 -0.51 2.45 -24.53
CA GLU A 111 -0.04 1.33 -23.68
C GLU A 111 0.12 1.73 -22.20
N GLY A 112 0.73 2.88 -21.92
CA GLY A 112 0.89 3.36 -20.54
C GLY A 112 -0.46 3.55 -19.85
N LYS A 113 -1.42 4.15 -20.56
CA LYS A 113 -2.80 4.31 -20.06
C LYS A 113 -3.50 2.97 -19.85
N ALA A 114 -3.29 2.00 -20.74
CA ALA A 114 -3.87 0.66 -20.60
C ALA A 114 -3.29 -0.09 -19.40
N LYS A 115 -1.97 -0.04 -19.21
CA LYS A 115 -1.29 -0.70 -18.07
C LYS A 115 -1.76 -0.18 -16.72
N ILE A 116 -1.81 1.14 -16.53
CA ILE A 116 -2.27 1.71 -15.26
C ILE A 116 -3.76 1.45 -15.03
N ARG A 117 -4.57 1.48 -16.09
CA ARG A 117 -5.99 1.15 -16.00
C ARG A 117 -6.19 -0.29 -15.55
N GLN A 118 -5.55 -1.25 -16.18
CA GLN A 118 -5.63 -2.68 -15.82
C GLN A 118 -5.21 -2.91 -14.37
N TYR A 119 -4.13 -2.26 -13.92
CA TYR A 119 -3.68 -2.35 -12.54
C TYR A 119 -4.74 -1.83 -11.56
N ILE A 120 -5.29 -0.63 -11.84
CA ILE A 120 -6.31 -0.01 -10.99
C ILE A 120 -7.58 -0.86 -10.95
N GLU A 121 -8.03 -1.38 -12.09
CA GLU A 121 -9.23 -2.25 -12.17
C GLU A 121 -9.06 -3.50 -11.29
N GLY A 122 -7.90 -4.17 -11.36
CA GLY A 122 -7.60 -5.31 -10.48
C GLY A 122 -7.57 -4.95 -8.99
N GLN A 123 -6.98 -3.79 -8.64
CA GLN A 123 -6.96 -3.34 -7.24
C GLN A 123 -8.36 -2.92 -6.74
N VAL A 124 -9.16 -2.29 -7.59
CA VAL A 124 -10.56 -1.93 -7.25
C VAL A 124 -11.38 -3.20 -6.99
N GLU A 125 -11.29 -4.19 -7.85
CA GLU A 125 -11.99 -5.48 -7.67
C GLU A 125 -11.58 -6.17 -6.36
N TYR A 126 -10.27 -6.25 -6.11
CA TYR A 126 -9.73 -6.84 -4.89
C TYR A 126 -10.24 -6.12 -3.63
N TYR A 127 -10.06 -4.79 -3.56
CA TYR A 127 -10.46 -4.03 -2.38
C TYR A 127 -11.98 -3.97 -2.22
N ALA A 128 -12.75 -3.85 -3.29
CA ALA A 128 -14.21 -3.87 -3.24
C ALA A 128 -14.73 -5.18 -2.62
N LYS A 129 -14.13 -6.31 -3.03
CA LYS A 129 -14.48 -7.64 -2.48
C LYS A 129 -14.20 -7.74 -0.99
N ILE A 130 -12.99 -7.41 -0.53
CA ILE A 130 -12.63 -7.53 0.90
C ILE A 130 -13.32 -6.51 1.78
N MET A 131 -13.68 -5.34 1.23
CA MET A 131 -14.45 -4.32 1.93
C MET A 131 -15.95 -4.60 1.96
N GLY A 132 -16.45 -5.51 1.10
CA GLY A 132 -17.88 -5.75 0.92
C GLY A 132 -18.62 -4.52 0.40
N VAL A 133 -18.04 -3.83 -0.59
CA VAL A 133 -18.64 -2.65 -1.24
C VAL A 133 -18.78 -2.86 -2.73
N THR A 134 -19.77 -2.18 -3.33
CA THR A 134 -20.00 -2.18 -4.78
C THR A 134 -19.61 -0.83 -5.39
N TYR A 135 -19.30 -0.84 -6.67
CA TYR A 135 -19.07 0.36 -7.47
C TYR A 135 -19.78 0.22 -8.83
N GLU A 136 -20.07 1.35 -9.48
CA GLU A 136 -20.77 1.36 -10.77
C GLU A 136 -19.80 1.22 -11.95
N ARG A 137 -18.83 2.14 -12.05
CA ARG A 137 -17.87 2.15 -13.14
C ARG A 137 -16.55 2.76 -12.73
N ILE A 138 -15.49 2.38 -13.46
CA ILE A 138 -14.15 2.96 -13.36
C ILE A 138 -13.90 3.81 -14.60
N SER A 139 -13.43 5.05 -14.41
CA SER A 139 -13.04 5.96 -15.47
C SER A 139 -11.64 6.52 -15.22
N MET A 140 -10.81 6.53 -16.26
CA MET A 140 -9.52 7.20 -16.23
C MET A 140 -9.66 8.64 -16.73
N ARG A 141 -9.06 9.59 -16.02
CA ARG A 141 -9.18 11.03 -16.29
C ARG A 141 -7.81 11.72 -16.21
N ASN A 142 -7.68 12.88 -16.87
CA ASN A 142 -6.53 13.77 -16.74
C ASN A 142 -6.92 14.96 -15.86
N GLN A 143 -7.02 14.74 -14.55
CA GLN A 143 -7.40 15.80 -13.61
C GLN A 143 -6.16 16.58 -13.16
N LYS A 144 -6.33 17.89 -12.90
CA LYS A 144 -5.21 18.77 -12.49
C LYS A 144 -5.00 18.82 -10.98
N THR A 145 -5.99 18.44 -10.17
CA THR A 145 -5.99 18.72 -8.72
C THR A 145 -6.21 17.51 -7.83
N ARG A 146 -6.54 16.34 -8.39
CA ARG A 146 -6.84 15.15 -7.58
C ARG A 146 -6.38 13.87 -8.25
N TRP A 147 -6.01 12.90 -7.43
CA TRP A 147 -5.59 11.57 -7.87
C TRP A 147 -6.76 10.65 -8.20
N GLY A 148 -7.88 10.82 -7.49
CA GLY A 148 -9.10 10.07 -7.69
C GLY A 148 -10.33 10.83 -7.23
N SER A 149 -11.51 10.25 -7.45
CA SER A 149 -12.78 10.69 -6.88
C SER A 149 -13.81 9.57 -6.93
N CYS A 150 -14.65 9.51 -5.91
CA CYS A 150 -15.83 8.63 -5.84
C CYS A 150 -17.09 9.48 -5.77
N SER A 151 -18.10 9.16 -6.58
CA SER A 151 -19.42 9.79 -6.47
C SER A 151 -20.33 8.99 -5.53
N SER A 152 -21.40 9.61 -5.04
CA SER A 152 -22.43 8.94 -4.23
C SER A 152 -23.05 7.74 -4.94
N LYS A 153 -23.12 7.78 -6.30
CA LYS A 153 -23.61 6.67 -7.14
C LYS A 153 -22.57 5.54 -7.31
N GLY A 154 -21.33 5.68 -6.79
CA GLY A 154 -20.30 4.66 -6.93
C GLY A 154 -19.45 4.75 -8.20
N ASN A 155 -19.51 5.88 -8.92
CA ASN A 155 -18.58 6.08 -10.04
C ASN A 155 -17.21 6.45 -9.52
N LEU A 156 -16.21 5.64 -9.85
CA LEU A 156 -14.82 5.83 -9.49
C LEU A 156 -14.06 6.47 -10.65
N ASN A 157 -13.35 7.55 -10.39
CA ASN A 157 -12.47 8.18 -11.38
C ASN A 157 -11.04 8.18 -10.85
N PHE A 158 -10.07 7.82 -11.69
CA PHE A 158 -8.66 7.81 -11.34
C PHE A 158 -7.85 8.62 -12.36
N ASN A 159 -6.77 9.23 -11.87
CA ASN A 159 -5.91 10.03 -12.72
C ASN A 159 -4.93 9.15 -13.51
N ASN A 160 -4.81 9.37 -14.82
CA ASN A 160 -3.81 8.66 -15.65
C ASN A 160 -2.38 8.85 -15.14
N ARG A 161 -2.08 9.97 -14.45
CA ARG A 161 -0.75 10.24 -13.86
C ARG A 161 -0.38 9.31 -12.70
N LEU A 162 -1.30 8.47 -12.21
CA LEU A 162 -1.00 7.39 -11.28
C LEU A 162 0.00 6.37 -11.87
N LEU A 163 0.20 6.36 -13.19
CA LEU A 163 1.26 5.57 -13.82
C LEU A 163 2.66 5.92 -13.28
N PHE A 164 2.88 7.16 -12.84
CA PHE A 164 4.17 7.65 -12.31
C PHE A 164 4.32 7.51 -10.80
N VAL A 165 3.28 7.05 -10.17
CA VAL A 165 3.23 6.91 -8.72
C VAL A 165 3.54 5.45 -8.37
N PRO A 166 4.39 5.18 -7.37
CA PRO A 166 4.63 3.82 -6.88
C PRO A 166 3.32 3.07 -6.62
N LYS A 167 3.29 1.79 -6.96
CA LYS A 167 2.07 0.95 -6.87
C LYS A 167 1.41 1.00 -5.48
N GLU A 168 2.21 0.99 -4.42
CA GLU A 168 1.72 1.11 -3.06
C GLU A 168 0.95 2.41 -2.79
N LEU A 169 1.29 3.50 -3.49
CA LEU A 169 0.57 4.76 -3.38
C LEU A 169 -0.68 4.77 -4.29
N VAL A 170 -0.63 4.07 -5.42
CA VAL A 170 -1.83 3.82 -6.25
C VAL A 170 -2.85 3.03 -5.45
N ASP A 171 -2.44 1.98 -4.74
CA ASP A 171 -3.30 1.18 -3.87
C ASP A 171 -3.98 2.04 -2.80
N TYR A 172 -3.23 2.99 -2.22
CA TYR A 172 -3.79 3.93 -1.27
C TYR A 172 -4.90 4.78 -1.90
N VAL A 173 -4.69 5.28 -3.12
CA VAL A 173 -5.72 6.07 -3.83
C VAL A 173 -6.94 5.20 -4.13
N VAL A 174 -6.75 3.96 -4.59
CA VAL A 174 -7.86 3.03 -4.86
C VAL A 174 -8.67 2.77 -3.60
N LEU A 175 -8.01 2.41 -2.49
CA LEU A 175 -8.68 2.17 -1.23
C LEU A 175 -9.38 3.42 -0.69
N HIS A 176 -8.77 4.60 -0.87
CA HIS A 176 -9.36 5.87 -0.47
C HIS A 176 -10.69 6.14 -1.19
N GLU A 177 -10.73 5.94 -2.50
CA GLU A 177 -11.95 6.14 -3.28
C GLU A 177 -13.02 5.08 -2.95
N LEU A 178 -12.63 3.83 -2.69
CA LEU A 178 -13.57 2.80 -2.25
C LEU A 178 -14.07 3.02 -0.82
N ALA A 179 -13.28 3.63 0.06
CA ALA A 179 -13.73 3.97 1.41
C ALA A 179 -14.91 4.97 1.39
N HIS A 180 -15.00 5.81 0.35
CA HIS A 180 -16.15 6.68 0.14
C HIS A 180 -17.47 5.92 -0.14
N ARG A 181 -17.42 4.61 -0.46
CA ARG A 181 -18.63 3.79 -0.55
C ARG A 181 -19.23 3.45 0.83
N LYS A 182 -18.43 3.59 1.89
CA LYS A 182 -18.87 3.42 3.28
C LYS A 182 -19.10 4.77 3.97
N GLU A 183 -18.18 5.71 3.74
CA GLU A 183 -18.16 7.01 4.41
C GLU A 183 -17.84 8.11 3.41
N MET A 184 -18.85 8.89 3.00
CA MET A 184 -18.66 9.93 1.97
C MET A 184 -17.78 11.09 2.42
N ASN A 185 -17.73 11.37 3.71
CA ASN A 185 -16.95 12.46 4.30
C ASN A 185 -15.69 11.93 4.95
N HIS A 186 -14.60 12.70 4.93
CA HIS A 186 -13.34 12.37 5.60
C HIS A 186 -13.42 12.48 7.13
N SER A 187 -14.48 11.92 7.73
CA SER A 187 -14.70 11.86 9.17
C SER A 187 -13.74 10.87 9.84
N LYS A 188 -13.79 10.77 11.16
CA LYS A 188 -13.06 9.73 11.91
C LYS A 188 -13.44 8.32 11.43
N ALA A 189 -14.71 8.09 11.10
CA ALA A 189 -15.21 6.81 10.58
C ALA A 189 -14.52 6.45 9.26
N PHE A 190 -14.39 7.41 8.33
CA PHE A 190 -13.66 7.21 7.08
C PHE A 190 -12.21 6.75 7.31
N TRP A 191 -11.48 7.42 8.21
CA TRP A 191 -10.08 7.06 8.49
C TRP A 191 -9.96 5.71 9.19
N ASN A 192 -10.94 5.32 10.00
CA ASN A 192 -11.00 3.98 10.60
C ASN A 192 -11.19 2.90 9.54
N VAL A 193 -11.99 3.18 8.49
CA VAL A 193 -12.13 2.26 7.34
C VAL A 193 -10.79 2.07 6.66
N LEU A 194 -10.04 3.15 6.36
CA LEU A 194 -8.71 3.01 5.76
C LEU A 194 -7.74 2.25 6.67
N GLU A 195 -7.71 2.57 7.96
CA GLU A 195 -6.81 1.93 8.92
C GLU A 195 -7.04 0.42 9.03
N LYS A 196 -8.30 -0.01 8.89
CA LYS A 196 -8.68 -1.42 8.90
C LYS A 196 -8.06 -2.21 7.75
N TYR A 197 -8.09 -1.66 6.54
CA TYR A 197 -7.65 -2.38 5.33
C TYR A 197 -6.22 -2.02 4.89
N MET A 198 -5.67 -0.91 5.39
CA MET A 198 -4.32 -0.41 5.07
C MET A 198 -3.74 0.32 6.28
N PRO A 199 -3.14 -0.41 7.23
CA PRO A 199 -2.64 0.17 8.50
C PRO A 199 -1.58 1.26 8.32
N ASP A 200 -0.84 1.22 7.21
CA ASP A 200 0.20 2.18 6.83
C ASP A 200 -0.32 3.35 5.98
N TYR A 201 -1.65 3.54 5.90
CA TYR A 201 -2.26 4.57 5.04
C TYR A 201 -1.74 6.00 5.33
N LYS A 202 -1.38 6.29 6.58
CA LYS A 202 -0.86 7.62 6.97
C LYS A 202 0.49 7.91 6.34
N GLU A 203 1.35 6.90 6.28
CA GLU A 203 2.67 6.99 5.65
C GLU A 203 2.53 7.13 4.12
N ARG A 204 1.63 6.33 3.51
CA ARG A 204 1.35 6.42 2.07
C ARG A 204 0.75 7.77 1.69
N ARG A 205 -0.22 8.27 2.48
CA ARG A 205 -0.79 9.60 2.30
C ARG A 205 0.27 10.70 2.37
N LYS A 206 1.23 10.59 3.30
CA LYS A 206 2.34 11.54 3.41
C LYS A 206 3.22 11.49 2.17
N LYS A 207 3.63 10.29 1.75
CA LYS A 207 4.45 10.10 0.54
C LYS A 207 3.74 10.57 -0.73
N LEU A 208 2.44 10.32 -0.86
CA LEU A 208 1.68 10.75 -2.04
C LEU A 208 1.66 12.28 -2.21
N ARG A 209 1.76 13.06 -1.13
CA ARG A 209 1.84 14.53 -1.18
C ARG A 209 3.13 15.04 -1.82
N GLU A 210 4.18 14.22 -1.88
CA GLU A 210 5.45 14.55 -2.55
C GLU A 210 5.32 14.48 -4.08
N TYR A 211 4.25 13.82 -4.58
CA TYR A 211 3.91 13.75 -6.00
C TYR A 211 2.93 14.86 -6.37
N HIS A 212 3.33 15.75 -7.26
CA HIS A 212 2.50 16.86 -7.69
C HIS A 212 1.78 16.56 -9.02
N ILE A 213 0.48 16.90 -9.08
CA ILE A 213 -0.35 16.75 -10.28
C ILE A 213 -0.20 18.02 -11.17
N LYS A 214 1.03 18.51 -11.41
CA LYS A 214 1.21 19.68 -12.28
C LYS A 214 1.36 19.28 -13.74
#